data_71b0fea8bcbda44b490293d79882fb53
#
_entry.id   71b0fea8bcbda44b490293d79882fb53
#
_cell.length_a   1.000
_cell.length_b   1.000
_cell.length_c   1.000
_cell.angle_alpha   90.00
_cell.angle_beta   90.00
_cell.angle_gamma   90.00
#
_symmetry.space_group_name_H-M   'P 1'
#
loop_
_entity.id
_entity.type
_entity.pdbx_description
1 polymer ?
#
loop_
_entity_poly.entity_id
_entity_poly.type
_entity_poly.pdbx_seq_one_letter_code
_entity_poly.pdbx_strand_id
1 'polypeptide(L)'
;EDINFSSIGAGGTTSSSIESDSQYSGDWIEDDIEGAFAEAVASNKPVVIDFWAEWCAACIELEHKTFSVPSVYNKLNSDFIALKVDGTKVNAETKAKWAKFGVRGLPTVLFMTPDRKEITRFEAFRTVDEVLPILEEVTSGNFH
;
A
#
# COMPACT_ATOMS: atom_id res chain seq x y z
N GLU A 1 -22.08 4.45 -26.77
CA GLU A 1 -21.97 4.22 -26.06
C GLU A 1 -21.75 4.06 -25.56
N ASP A 2 -22.19 4.43 -25.72
CA ASP A 2 -22.08 4.24 -24.81
C ASP A 2 -21.94 4.12 -24.30
N ILE A 3 -22.36 4.40 -24.53
CA ILE A 3 -22.46 4.24 -23.65
C ILE A 3 -22.33 4.16 -23.14
N ASN A 4 -22.75 4.49 -23.26
CA ASN A 4 -22.64 4.34 -22.38
C ASN A 4 -22.48 4.32 -21.95
N PHE A 5 -22.84 4.56 -21.95
CA PHE A 5 -22.83 4.42 -21.09
C PHE A 5 -22.81 4.32 -20.79
N SER A 6 -23.39 4.61 -21.16
CA SER A 6 -23.56 4.40 -20.46
C SER A 6 -23.53 4.26 -20.11
N SER A 7 -23.91 4.52 -20.27
CA SER A 7 -24.00 4.32 -19.53
C SER A 7 -23.88 4.22 -19.04
N ILE A 8 -24.26 4.43 -19.06
CA ILE A 8 -24.29 4.34 -18.31
C ILE A 8 -24.11 4.12 -17.75
N GLY A 9 -24.31 4.38 -17.79
CA GLY A 9 -24.22 4.11 -16.93
C GLY A 9 -24.01 4.02 -16.35
N ALA A 10 -24.34 4.12 -16.36
CA ALA A 10 -24.25 4.02 -15.65
C ALA A 10 -24.05 3.83 -15.07
N GLY A 11 -24.26 3.92 -15.02
CA GLY A 11 -24.19 3.74 -14.26
C GLY A 11 -23.90 3.75 -13.63
N GLY A 12 -24.05 3.84 -13.45
CA GLY A 12 -23.92 3.76 -12.71
C GLY A 12 -23.60 3.84 -12.05
N THR A 13 -23.85 3.97 -11.77
CA THR A 13 -23.57 4.03 -11.13
C THR A 13 -23.28 4.08 -10.29
N THR A 14 -23.55 4.03 -9.95
CA THR A 14 -23.27 4.05 -9.22
C THR A 14 -22.88 4.18 -8.41
N SER A 15 -22.98 4.18 -7.94
CA SER A 15 -22.54 4.24 -7.18
C SER A 15 -22.07 4.63 -6.47
N SER A 16 -22.04 4.68 -6.03
CA SER A 16 -21.44 4.99 -5.51
C SER A 16 -20.78 5.21 -4.40
N SER A 17 -20.68 5.40 -3.92
CA SER A 17 -19.93 5.93 -2.97
C SER A 17 -19.72 5.13 -1.78
N ILE A 18 -20.51 4.45 -1.42
CA ILE A 18 -20.46 3.68 -0.29
C ILE A 18 -19.40 2.71 -0.31
N GLU A 19 -19.16 2.23 -1.37
CA GLU A 19 -18.22 1.22 -1.54
C GLU A 19 -16.83 1.68 -1.33
N SER A 20 -16.70 2.81 -0.81
CA SER A 20 -15.38 3.37 -0.63
C SER A 20 -14.45 2.48 0.15
N ASP A 21 -14.91 1.77 1.16
CA ASP A 21 -14.02 0.93 1.94
C ASP A 21 -13.40 -0.16 1.12
N SER A 22 -14.19 -0.85 0.36
CA SER A 22 -13.65 -1.93 -0.42
C SER A 22 -12.76 -1.42 -1.54
N GLN A 23 -13.02 -0.23 -2.03
CA GLN A 23 -12.17 0.35 -3.04
C GLN A 23 -10.76 0.53 -2.54
N TYR A 24 -10.63 1.02 -1.32
CA TYR A 24 -9.32 1.32 -0.78
C TYR A 24 -8.47 0.08 -0.63
N SER A 25 -9.06 -1.00 -0.15
CA SER A 25 -8.26 -2.19 0.03
C SER A 25 -8.02 -2.91 -1.28
N GLY A 26 -8.84 -2.67 -2.28
CA GLY A 26 -8.74 -3.41 -3.53
C GLY A 26 -7.52 -3.09 -4.36
N ASP A 27 -6.85 -1.98 -4.06
CA ASP A 27 -5.72 -1.57 -4.89
C ASP A 27 -4.37 -2.00 -4.36
N TRP A 28 -4.33 -2.69 -3.23
CA TRP A 28 -3.09 -3.24 -2.73
C TRP A 28 -2.89 -4.63 -3.29
N ILE A 29 -1.64 -4.92 -3.70
CA ILE A 29 -1.26 -6.29 -4.04
C ILE A 29 -1.11 -7.02 -2.71
N GLU A 30 -1.70 -8.22 -2.59
CA GLU A 30 -1.69 -8.91 -1.32
C GLU A 30 -0.76 -10.11 -1.38
N ASP A 31 0.26 -10.09 -0.53
CA ASP A 31 1.18 -11.19 -0.29
C ASP A 31 2.05 -11.65 -1.45
N ASP A 32 1.91 -11.04 -2.61
CA ASP A 32 2.69 -11.42 -3.78
C ASP A 32 3.91 -10.50 -3.91
N ILE A 33 4.95 -10.81 -3.15
CA ILE A 33 6.15 -9.98 -3.11
C ILE A 33 6.83 -9.95 -4.48
N GLU A 34 7.00 -11.12 -5.08
CA GLU A 34 7.70 -11.18 -6.37
C GLU A 34 6.95 -10.46 -7.46
N GLY A 35 5.62 -10.59 -7.48
CA GLY A 35 4.80 -9.89 -8.46
C GLY A 35 4.86 -8.38 -8.29
N ALA A 36 4.88 -7.92 -7.04
CA ALA A 36 4.94 -6.48 -6.77
C ALA A 36 6.26 -5.89 -7.28
N PHE A 37 7.38 -6.56 -7.01
CA PHE A 37 8.66 -6.04 -7.46
C PHE A 37 8.82 -6.16 -8.98
N ALA A 38 8.25 -7.19 -9.59
CA ALA A 38 8.26 -7.29 -11.05
C ALA A 38 7.51 -6.11 -11.66
N GLU A 39 6.37 -5.78 -11.08
CA GLU A 39 5.61 -4.65 -11.59
C GLU A 39 6.34 -3.32 -11.36
N ALA A 40 7.04 -3.21 -10.23
CA ALA A 40 7.82 -2.01 -9.93
C ALA A 40 8.92 -1.81 -10.96
N VAL A 41 9.60 -2.88 -11.33
CA VAL A 41 10.63 -2.80 -12.38
C VAL A 41 10.00 -2.38 -13.69
N ALA A 42 8.87 -3.00 -14.06
CA ALA A 42 8.22 -2.71 -15.34
C ALA A 42 7.75 -1.27 -15.44
N SER A 43 7.26 -0.70 -14.33
CA SER A 43 6.70 0.65 -14.34
C SER A 43 7.64 1.69 -13.76
N ASN A 44 8.79 1.27 -13.27
CA ASN A 44 9.79 2.17 -12.68
C ASN A 44 9.20 2.98 -11.53
N LYS A 45 8.53 2.30 -10.61
CA LYS A 45 7.92 2.94 -9.45
C LYS A 45 8.46 2.31 -8.17
N PRO A 46 8.60 3.10 -7.11
CA PRO A 46 8.99 2.52 -5.82
C PRO A 46 7.89 1.64 -5.25
N VAL A 47 8.29 0.72 -4.39
CA VAL A 47 7.36 -0.19 -3.73
C VAL A 47 7.15 0.29 -2.30
N VAL A 48 5.89 0.35 -1.87
CA VAL A 48 5.57 0.54 -0.47
C VAL A 48 5.02 -0.78 0.05
N ILE A 49 5.59 -1.29 1.14
CA ILE A 49 5.18 -2.56 1.72
C ILE A 49 4.60 -2.33 3.10
N ASP A 50 3.35 -2.70 3.27
CA ASP A 50 2.66 -2.59 4.54
C ASP A 50 2.63 -3.98 5.19
N PHE A 51 3.51 -4.19 6.18
CA PHE A 51 3.49 -5.42 6.97
C PHE A 51 2.48 -5.23 8.09
N TRP A 52 1.42 -6.04 8.08
CA TRP A 52 0.28 -5.84 8.96
C TRP A 52 -0.27 -7.17 9.44
N ALA A 53 -1.21 -7.13 10.38
CA ALA A 53 -1.89 -8.32 10.86
C ALA A 53 -3.24 -7.91 11.44
N GLU A 54 -4.19 -8.83 11.43
CA GLU A 54 -5.54 -8.55 11.96
C GLU A 54 -5.50 -8.21 13.45
N TRP A 55 -4.56 -8.79 14.18
CA TRP A 55 -4.45 -8.57 15.63
C TRP A 55 -3.66 -7.30 15.97
N CYS A 56 -3.21 -6.56 15.00
CA CYS A 56 -2.40 -5.37 15.23
C CYS A 56 -3.28 -4.13 15.19
N ALA A 57 -3.63 -3.58 16.34
CA ALA A 57 -4.53 -2.43 16.42
C ALA A 57 -3.96 -1.22 15.67
N ALA A 58 -2.67 -0.97 15.81
CA ALA A 58 -2.06 0.17 15.13
C ALA A 58 -2.07 -0.01 13.62
N CYS A 59 -1.98 -1.26 13.14
CA CYS A 59 -2.07 -1.54 11.70
C CYS A 59 -3.45 -1.20 11.16
N ILE A 60 -4.49 -1.56 11.93
CA ILE A 60 -5.87 -1.29 11.54
C ILE A 60 -6.13 0.21 11.55
N GLU A 61 -5.61 0.91 12.56
CA GLU A 61 -5.73 2.36 12.61
C GLU A 61 -5.06 3.02 11.41
N LEU A 62 -3.87 2.53 11.05
CA LEU A 62 -3.13 3.06 9.93
C LEU A 62 -3.93 2.91 8.64
N GLU A 63 -4.56 1.75 8.47
CA GLU A 63 -5.40 1.51 7.30
C GLU A 63 -6.56 2.49 7.25
N HIS A 64 -7.29 2.65 8.35
CA HIS A 64 -8.52 3.42 8.35
C HIS A 64 -8.31 4.93 8.44
N LYS A 65 -7.29 5.36 9.16
CA LYS A 65 -7.12 6.78 9.43
C LYS A 65 -6.10 7.45 8.52
N THR A 66 -5.28 6.68 7.84
CA THR A 66 -4.23 7.24 7.02
C THR A 66 -4.27 6.72 5.59
N PHE A 67 -4.13 5.42 5.41
CA PHE A 67 -4.00 4.88 4.05
C PHE A 67 -5.27 4.98 3.22
N SER A 68 -6.44 4.95 3.85
CA SER A 68 -7.69 5.04 3.11
C SER A 68 -8.13 6.48 2.84
N VAL A 69 -7.42 7.46 3.39
CA VAL A 69 -7.74 8.87 3.14
C VAL A 69 -7.35 9.19 1.71
N PRO A 70 -8.25 9.82 0.92
CA PRO A 70 -8.01 9.98 -0.52
C PRO A 70 -6.69 10.62 -0.90
N SER A 71 -6.20 11.60 -0.14
CA SER A 71 -4.93 12.23 -0.49
C SER A 71 -3.76 11.24 -0.43
N VAL A 72 -3.81 10.32 0.52
CA VAL A 72 -2.77 9.29 0.66
C VAL A 72 -3.03 8.15 -0.31
N TYR A 73 -4.26 7.67 -0.32
CA TYR A 73 -4.66 6.54 -1.14
C TYR A 73 -4.36 6.79 -2.63
N ASN A 74 -4.73 7.97 -3.12
CA ASN A 74 -4.52 8.28 -4.53
C ASN A 74 -3.05 8.35 -4.88
N LYS A 75 -2.25 8.92 -3.98
CA LYS A 75 -0.82 9.01 -4.24
C LYS A 75 -0.16 7.63 -4.22
N LEU A 76 -0.59 6.77 -3.29
CA LEU A 76 -0.07 5.41 -3.26
C LEU A 76 -0.37 4.67 -4.55
N ASN A 77 -1.58 4.83 -5.07
CA ASN A 77 -1.98 4.11 -6.27
C ASN A 77 -1.35 4.66 -7.54
N SER A 78 -1.10 5.95 -7.59
CA SER A 78 -0.56 6.54 -8.82
C SER A 78 0.95 6.46 -8.89
N ASP A 79 1.63 6.61 -7.76
CA ASP A 79 3.08 6.80 -7.77
C ASP A 79 3.87 5.63 -7.19
N PHE A 80 3.19 4.65 -6.64
CA PHE A 80 3.83 3.52 -5.97
C PHE A 80 3.24 2.21 -6.44
N ILE A 81 3.99 1.14 -6.25
CA ILE A 81 3.42 -0.20 -6.25
C ILE A 81 3.14 -0.52 -4.78
N ALA A 82 1.88 -0.72 -4.45
CA ALA A 82 1.46 -0.88 -3.06
C ALA A 82 1.25 -2.35 -2.74
N LEU A 83 1.99 -2.86 -1.78
CA LEU A 83 2.00 -4.28 -1.41
C LEU A 83 1.68 -4.43 0.06
N LYS A 84 0.74 -5.31 0.38
CA LYS A 84 0.47 -5.70 1.76
C LYS A 84 0.98 -7.10 2.02
N VAL A 85 1.62 -7.29 3.16
CA VAL A 85 2.08 -8.60 3.59
C VAL A 85 1.39 -8.93 4.91
N ASP A 86 0.53 -9.94 4.87
CA ASP A 86 -0.32 -10.29 6.00
C ASP A 86 0.43 -11.23 6.94
N GLY A 87 0.66 -10.77 8.16
CA GLY A 87 1.33 -11.55 9.18
C GLY A 87 0.40 -12.07 10.26
N THR A 88 -0.90 -12.16 9.97
CA THR A 88 -1.87 -12.59 10.98
C THR A 88 -1.51 -13.95 11.53
N LYS A 89 -1.09 -14.88 10.68
CA LYS A 89 -0.60 -16.19 11.14
C LYS A 89 0.91 -16.11 11.29
N VAL A 90 1.37 -16.19 12.54
CA VAL A 90 2.79 -16.07 12.82
C VAL A 90 3.40 -17.47 12.76
N ASN A 91 3.68 -17.91 11.55
CA ASN A 91 4.27 -19.22 11.31
C ASN A 91 5.66 -19.05 10.70
N ALA A 92 6.28 -20.16 10.33
CA ALA A 92 7.65 -20.13 9.82
C ALA A 92 7.76 -19.27 8.54
N GLU A 93 6.76 -19.35 7.68
CA GLU A 93 6.76 -18.59 6.44
C GLU A 93 6.69 -17.09 6.71
N THR A 94 5.81 -16.69 7.62
CA THR A 94 5.67 -15.29 8.01
C THR A 94 6.96 -14.77 8.62
N LYS A 95 7.54 -15.56 9.52
CA LYS A 95 8.79 -15.15 10.18
C LYS A 95 9.94 -15.03 9.18
N ALA A 96 9.96 -15.88 8.16
CA ALA A 96 10.99 -15.81 7.13
C ALA A 96 10.85 -14.52 6.31
N LYS A 97 9.61 -14.13 6.00
CA LYS A 97 9.38 -12.88 5.29
C LYS A 97 9.83 -11.68 6.14
N TRP A 98 9.47 -11.69 7.43
CA TRP A 98 9.87 -10.61 8.32
C TRP A 98 11.40 -10.51 8.40
N ALA A 99 12.06 -11.65 8.52
CA ALA A 99 13.53 -11.67 8.62
C ALA A 99 14.16 -11.10 7.35
N LYS A 100 13.59 -11.45 6.21
CA LYS A 100 14.13 -11.00 4.93
C LYS A 100 14.12 -9.47 4.81
N PHE A 101 13.11 -8.83 5.38
CA PHE A 101 12.97 -7.38 5.28
C PHE A 101 13.33 -6.64 6.56
N GLY A 102 13.86 -7.36 7.54
CA GLY A 102 14.24 -6.73 8.81
C GLY A 102 13.07 -6.24 9.63
N VAL A 103 11.92 -6.92 9.53
CA VAL A 103 10.72 -6.54 10.28
C VAL A 103 10.81 -7.13 11.67
N ARG A 104 10.73 -6.28 12.68
CA ARG A 104 10.83 -6.71 14.08
C ARG A 104 9.54 -6.58 14.84
N GLY A 105 8.55 -5.93 14.26
CA GLY A 105 7.25 -5.75 14.87
C GLY A 105 6.32 -5.09 13.89
N LEU A 106 5.06 -4.96 14.28
CA LEU A 106 4.04 -4.38 13.42
C LEU A 106 3.43 -3.15 14.08
N PRO A 107 3.07 -2.15 13.31
CA PRO A 107 3.20 -2.10 11.86
C PRO A 107 4.63 -1.82 11.45
N THR A 108 5.00 -2.24 10.25
CA THR A 108 6.21 -1.79 9.58
C THR A 108 5.81 -1.42 8.17
N VAL A 109 6.07 -0.19 7.78
CA VAL A 109 5.80 0.27 6.42
C VAL A 109 7.14 0.63 5.81
N LEU A 110 7.49 -0.07 4.75
CA LEU A 110 8.83 -0.04 4.17
C LEU A 110 8.74 0.50 2.75
N PHE A 111 9.63 1.44 2.40
CA PHE A 111 9.68 2.01 1.05
C PHE A 111 10.96 1.55 0.40
N MET A 112 10.84 0.96 -0.80
CA MET A 112 11.98 0.34 -1.47
C MET A 112 12.04 0.74 -2.93
N THR A 113 13.26 0.73 -3.46
CA THR A 113 13.44 0.90 -4.90
C THR A 113 13.00 -0.35 -5.63
N PRO A 114 12.77 -0.27 -6.96
CA PRO A 114 12.45 -1.47 -7.72
C PRO A 114 13.51 -2.57 -7.61
N ASP A 115 14.77 -2.20 -7.41
CA ASP A 115 15.83 -3.19 -7.26
C ASP A 115 16.09 -3.56 -5.80
N ARG A 116 15.08 -3.34 -4.95
CA ARG A 116 15.01 -3.86 -3.58
C ARG A 116 15.99 -3.24 -2.61
N LYS A 117 16.25 -1.96 -2.77
CA LYS A 117 17.03 -1.22 -1.78
C LYS A 117 16.07 -0.41 -0.92
N GLU A 118 16.30 -0.43 0.38
CA GLU A 118 15.44 0.31 1.29
C GLU A 118 15.70 1.80 1.16
N ILE A 119 14.62 2.56 1.00
CA ILE A 119 14.71 4.02 0.96
C ILE A 119 14.47 4.57 2.35
N THR A 120 13.36 4.20 2.97
CA THR A 120 13.03 4.61 4.33
C THR A 120 11.95 3.68 4.86
N ARG A 121 11.64 3.79 6.16
CA ARG A 121 10.55 3.01 6.78
C ARG A 121 10.02 3.75 7.99
N PHE A 122 8.79 3.41 8.39
CA PHE A 122 8.32 3.79 9.70
C PHE A 122 7.70 2.56 10.36
N GLU A 123 7.73 2.55 11.69
CA GLU A 123 7.38 1.36 12.45
C GLU A 123 6.33 1.63 13.52
N ALA A 124 5.51 2.65 13.31
CA ALA A 124 4.44 3.01 14.24
C ALA A 124 3.34 3.70 13.44
N PHE A 125 2.20 3.91 14.09
CA PHE A 125 1.12 4.65 13.45
C PHE A 125 1.61 6.05 13.05
N ARG A 126 1.22 6.50 11.86
CA ARG A 126 1.50 7.85 11.38
C ARG A 126 0.22 8.46 10.84
N THR A 127 0.05 9.75 11.08
CA THR A 127 -1.11 10.48 10.56
C THR A 127 -0.91 10.81 9.10
N VAL A 128 -1.99 11.28 8.46
CA VAL A 128 -1.93 11.74 7.08
C VAL A 128 -0.84 12.82 6.92
N ASP A 129 -0.82 13.78 7.86
CA ASP A 129 0.13 14.89 7.78
C ASP A 129 1.57 14.41 7.92
N GLU A 130 1.78 13.29 8.58
CA GLU A 130 3.13 12.72 8.72
C GLU A 130 3.52 11.87 7.53
N VAL A 131 2.55 11.20 6.91
CA VAL A 131 2.85 10.29 5.81
C VAL A 131 3.03 11.02 4.49
N LEU A 132 2.21 12.03 4.22
CA LEU A 132 2.31 12.73 2.92
C LEU A 132 3.72 13.24 2.62
N PRO A 133 4.42 13.88 3.56
CA PRO A 133 5.80 14.30 3.26
C PRO A 133 6.73 13.15 2.93
N ILE A 134 6.52 12.00 3.58
CA ILE A 134 7.33 10.82 3.28
C ILE A 134 7.10 10.38 1.84
N LEU A 135 5.82 10.31 1.43
CA LEU A 135 5.50 9.92 0.06
C LEU A 135 6.09 10.88 -0.95
N GLU A 136 6.01 12.19 -0.65
CA GLU A 136 6.58 13.19 -1.52
C GLU A 136 8.08 13.02 -1.67
N GLU A 137 8.74 12.79 -0.56
CA GLU A 137 10.18 12.65 -0.56
C GLU A 137 10.62 11.42 -1.35
N VAL A 138 9.93 10.32 -1.18
CA VAL A 138 10.26 9.09 -1.89
C VAL A 138 10.07 9.26 -3.40
N THR A 139 8.98 9.91 -3.82
CA THR A 139 8.70 10.04 -5.24
C THR A 139 9.51 11.14 -5.92
N SER A 140 9.91 12.18 -5.19
CA SER A 140 10.67 13.25 -5.78
C SER A 140 12.17 13.03 -5.66
N GLY A 141 12.57 12.10 -4.84
CA GLY A 141 13.97 11.90 -4.55
C GLY A 141 14.64 11.02 -5.57
N ASN A 142 15.85 10.70 -5.25
CA ASN A 142 16.67 9.90 -6.12
C ASN A 142 16.78 8.54 -5.55
N PHE A 143 15.75 7.77 -5.74
CA PHE A 143 15.81 6.45 -5.22
C PHE A 143 16.48 5.48 -6.19
N HIS A 144 16.92 5.98 -7.33
CA HIS A 144 17.67 5.12 -8.22
C HIS A 144 19.14 5.13 -7.91
#